data_ce62d87df71aa96fcfc5bee471cd9bd1
#
_entry.id   ce62d87df71aa96fcfc5bee471cd9bd1
#
_cell.length_a   1.000
_cell.length_b   1.000
_cell.length_c   1.000
_cell.angle_alpha   90.00
_cell.angle_beta   90.00
_cell.angle_gamma   90.00
#
_symmetry.space_group_name_H-M   'P 1'
#
loop_
_entity.id
_entity.type
_entity.pdbx_description
1 polymer ?
#
loop_
_entity_poly.entity_id
_entity_poly.type
_entity_poly.pdbx_seq_one_letter_code
_entity_poly.pdbx_strand_id
1 'polypeptide(L)'
;MENRDLKMAEKIAACVADKGGRTFLVGGYVRDLLMGKHSKDIDIEIHGVQPKELENILDGLGSRTEMGASFGVYGLRGYDIDIAMPRQEEATGRGHKDFKIYVDPFLGTYKAAMRRDFTINAMMQDVLTGEIIDHFGGQEDLKKGVLRHVNPHTFAEDPLRVLRAAQFAARFSFSIAPETIELSQTMDLTTLAHERVMSELEKALLKAAHPSIFFEQMHKMNQLDDWFLHLTQLIGVKQPEKYHPEGDVWNHTMQVLDSAALL
;
A
#
# COMPACT_ATOMS: atom_id res chain seq x y z
N MET A 1 9.83 12.43 21.88
CA MET A 1 10.25 13.55 20.98
C MET A 1 9.11 13.76 19.99
N GLU A 2 8.59 14.98 19.93
CA GLU A 2 7.59 15.33 18.90
C GLU A 2 8.21 15.15 17.50
N ASN A 3 7.49 14.49 16.62
CA ASN A 3 7.94 14.23 15.25
C ASN A 3 8.01 15.57 14.48
N ARG A 4 9.21 15.98 14.08
CA ARG A 4 9.47 17.22 13.32
C ARG A 4 8.65 17.31 12.05
N ASP A 5 8.48 16.17 11.38
CA ASP A 5 7.77 16.08 10.10
C ASP A 5 6.27 16.23 10.31
N LEU A 6 5.71 15.67 11.38
CA LEU A 6 4.31 15.89 11.74
C LEU A 6 4.02 17.37 12.04
N LYS A 7 4.92 18.08 12.76
CA LYS A 7 4.79 19.52 12.96
C LYS A 7 4.81 20.32 11.65
N MET A 8 5.57 19.87 10.65
CA MET A 8 5.54 20.51 9.34
C MET A 8 4.23 20.20 8.62
N ALA A 9 3.72 18.97 8.70
CA ALA A 9 2.40 18.62 8.16
C ALA A 9 1.28 19.49 8.78
N GLU A 10 1.33 19.76 10.10
CA GLU A 10 0.41 20.66 10.79
C GLU A 10 0.51 22.12 10.28
N LYS A 11 1.72 22.61 10.02
CA LYS A 11 1.93 23.96 9.46
C LYS A 11 1.36 24.04 8.03
N ILE A 12 1.62 23.03 7.20
CA ILE A 12 1.03 22.95 5.86
C ILE A 12 -0.49 22.93 5.95
N ALA A 13 -1.05 22.12 6.85
CA ALA A 13 -2.49 22.00 7.04
C ALA A 13 -3.14 23.32 7.46
N ALA A 14 -2.50 24.10 8.34
CA ALA A 14 -2.97 25.42 8.74
C ALA A 14 -3.01 26.39 7.55
N CYS A 15 -1.93 26.47 6.76
CA CYS A 15 -1.88 27.32 5.56
C CYS A 15 -2.91 26.91 4.49
N VAL A 16 -3.12 25.59 4.34
CA VAL A 16 -4.16 25.05 3.42
C VAL A 16 -5.56 25.39 3.90
N ALA A 17 -5.81 25.31 5.22
CA ALA A 17 -7.11 25.67 5.81
C ALA A 17 -7.43 27.16 5.66
N ASP A 18 -6.45 28.05 5.76
CA ASP A 18 -6.60 29.49 5.49
C ASP A 18 -7.06 29.78 4.05
N LYS A 19 -6.88 28.82 3.14
CA LYS A 19 -7.33 28.87 1.73
C LYS A 19 -8.59 28.07 1.48
N GLY A 20 -9.24 27.56 2.55
CA GLY A 20 -10.47 26.77 2.47
C GLY A 20 -10.27 25.31 2.09
N GLY A 21 -9.03 24.83 2.07
CA GLY A 21 -8.70 23.41 1.82
C GLY A 21 -8.65 22.57 3.09
N ARG A 22 -8.39 21.27 2.91
CA ARG A 22 -8.18 20.30 3.99
C ARG A 22 -6.94 19.44 3.69
N THR A 23 -6.24 19.04 4.74
CA THR A 23 -5.06 18.19 4.67
C THR A 23 -5.30 16.92 5.47
N PHE A 24 -5.00 15.79 4.86
CA PHE A 24 -5.19 14.48 5.47
C PHE A 24 -3.88 13.70 5.52
N LEU A 25 -3.56 13.09 6.66
CA LEU A 25 -2.65 11.97 6.73
C LEU A 25 -3.32 10.78 6.04
N VAL A 26 -2.55 10.00 5.26
CA VAL A 26 -3.12 8.95 4.41
C VAL A 26 -2.28 7.68 4.40
N GLY A 27 -2.84 6.61 3.85
CA GLY A 27 -2.12 5.38 3.56
C GLY A 27 -1.60 4.62 4.77
N GLY A 28 -0.35 4.19 4.68
CA GLY A 28 0.31 3.39 5.72
C GLY A 28 0.41 4.07 7.06
N TYR A 29 0.54 5.39 7.08
CA TYR A 29 0.64 6.17 8.32
C TYR A 29 -0.60 6.01 9.20
N VAL A 30 -1.81 6.18 8.65
CA VAL A 30 -3.06 6.07 9.41
C VAL A 30 -3.28 4.65 9.92
N ARG A 31 -3.02 3.64 9.08
CA ARG A 31 -3.06 2.24 9.49
C ARG A 31 -2.11 1.98 10.66
N ASP A 32 -0.85 2.37 10.54
CA ASP A 32 0.18 2.09 11.55
C ASP A 32 -0.13 2.83 12.86
N LEU A 33 -0.64 4.06 12.78
CA LEU A 33 -1.13 4.82 13.94
C LEU A 33 -2.25 4.07 14.68
N LEU A 34 -3.25 3.56 13.96
CA LEU A 34 -4.36 2.80 14.53
C LEU A 34 -3.92 1.43 15.11
N MET A 35 -2.81 0.89 14.61
CA MET A 35 -2.14 -0.30 15.17
C MET A 35 -1.27 0.01 16.41
N GLY A 36 -1.18 1.28 16.82
CA GLY A 36 -0.28 1.71 17.91
C GLY A 36 1.20 1.67 17.52
N LYS A 37 1.51 1.68 16.23
CA LYS A 37 2.88 1.68 15.69
C LYS A 37 3.29 3.08 15.25
N HIS A 38 4.57 3.39 15.39
CA HIS A 38 5.12 4.63 14.85
C HIS A 38 5.56 4.43 13.39
N SER A 39 4.94 5.16 12.47
CA SER A 39 5.46 5.30 11.11
C SER A 39 6.45 6.46 11.05
N LYS A 40 7.52 6.29 10.26
CA LYS A 40 8.47 7.38 9.97
C LYS A 40 8.06 8.14 8.72
N ASP A 41 7.48 7.43 7.76
CA ASP A 41 7.08 8.00 6.47
C ASP A 41 5.72 8.69 6.65
N ILE A 42 5.65 10.00 6.38
CA ILE A 42 4.42 10.79 6.48
C ILE A 42 3.94 11.14 5.09
N ASP A 43 2.82 10.51 4.70
CA ASP A 43 2.10 10.82 3.47
C ASP A 43 0.93 11.74 3.80
N ILE A 44 0.86 12.92 3.17
CA ILE A 44 -0.30 13.81 3.28
C ILE A 44 -0.96 14.05 1.92
N GLU A 45 -2.27 14.17 1.95
CA GLU A 45 -3.07 14.45 0.75
C GLU A 45 -3.84 15.76 0.95
N ILE A 46 -3.68 16.69 0.00
CA ILE A 46 -4.22 18.06 0.07
C ILE A 46 -5.45 18.18 -0.83
N HIS A 47 -6.57 18.56 -0.26
CA HIS A 47 -7.84 18.75 -0.94
C HIS A 47 -8.28 20.23 -0.91
N GLY A 48 -9.04 20.66 -1.93
CA GLY A 48 -9.76 21.93 -1.94
C GLY A 48 -8.92 23.17 -2.29
N VAL A 49 -7.65 23.02 -2.66
CA VAL A 49 -6.80 24.12 -3.16
C VAL A 49 -6.23 23.80 -4.53
N GLN A 50 -6.08 24.79 -5.39
CA GLN A 50 -5.50 24.58 -6.73
C GLN A 50 -3.98 24.27 -6.63
N PRO A 51 -3.41 23.51 -7.59
CA PRO A 51 -1.97 23.15 -7.58
C PRO A 51 -1.06 24.36 -7.40
N LYS A 52 -1.33 25.46 -8.12
CA LYS A 52 -0.51 26.68 -8.02
C LYS A 52 -0.58 27.33 -6.64
N GLU A 53 -1.70 27.23 -5.96
CA GLU A 53 -1.85 27.75 -4.61
C GLU A 53 -1.11 26.89 -3.59
N LEU A 54 -1.16 25.56 -3.75
CA LEU A 54 -0.34 24.63 -2.94
C LEU A 54 1.15 24.91 -3.13
N GLU A 55 1.61 25.07 -4.37
CA GLU A 55 3.01 25.43 -4.64
C GLU A 55 3.43 26.70 -3.90
N ASN A 56 2.62 27.76 -3.95
CA ASN A 56 2.91 29.02 -3.24
C ASN A 56 2.97 28.83 -1.71
N ILE A 57 2.09 27.99 -1.14
CA ILE A 57 2.11 27.64 0.28
C ILE A 57 3.43 26.94 0.63
N LEU A 58 3.81 25.92 -0.15
CA LEU A 58 5.02 25.13 0.10
C LEU A 58 6.30 25.99 -0.06
N ASP A 59 6.37 26.85 -1.07
CA ASP A 59 7.48 27.76 -1.32
C ASP A 59 7.62 28.79 -0.18
N GLY A 60 6.52 29.15 0.49
CA GLY A 60 6.54 29.99 1.69
C GLY A 60 7.02 29.28 2.96
N LEU A 61 6.95 27.94 3.01
CA LEU A 61 7.36 27.14 4.16
C LEU A 61 8.76 26.55 4.04
N GLY A 62 9.31 26.46 2.82
CA GLY A 62 10.63 25.88 2.60
C GLY A 62 10.97 25.66 1.12
N SER A 63 12.11 25.00 0.88
CA SER A 63 12.50 24.63 -0.48
C SER A 63 11.71 23.41 -0.94
N ARG A 64 10.74 23.62 -1.79
CA ARG A 64 9.95 22.57 -2.43
C ARG A 64 10.82 21.70 -3.34
N THR A 65 10.56 20.40 -3.31
CA THR A 65 11.10 19.43 -4.27
C THR A 65 9.95 18.85 -5.07
N GLU A 66 10.18 18.65 -6.36
CA GLU A 66 9.18 18.05 -7.27
C GLU A 66 9.56 16.61 -7.53
N MET A 67 8.79 15.68 -7.00
CA MET A 67 8.97 14.24 -7.21
C MET A 67 8.06 13.69 -8.33
N GLY A 68 7.32 14.57 -8.98
CA GLY A 68 6.36 14.26 -10.03
C GLY A 68 5.34 15.38 -10.16
N ALA A 69 5.78 16.61 -10.47
CA ALA A 69 4.91 17.80 -10.55
C ALA A 69 3.73 17.61 -11.51
N SER A 70 3.94 16.87 -12.61
CA SER A 70 2.86 16.47 -13.53
C SER A 70 1.81 15.56 -12.89
N PHE A 71 2.13 14.94 -11.73
CA PHE A 71 1.27 14.03 -10.98
C PHE A 71 0.80 14.62 -9.65
N GLY A 72 1.14 15.90 -9.36
CA GLY A 72 0.75 16.56 -8.12
C GLY A 72 1.42 15.99 -6.87
N VAL A 73 2.67 15.53 -6.98
CA VAL A 73 3.46 15.02 -5.85
C VAL A 73 4.64 15.94 -5.59
N TYR A 74 4.74 16.40 -4.35
CA TYR A 74 5.75 17.35 -3.87
C TYR A 74 6.40 16.84 -2.59
N GLY A 75 7.57 17.39 -2.29
CA GLY A 75 8.24 17.24 -1.00
C GLY A 75 8.79 18.57 -0.50
N LEU A 76 9.33 18.60 0.71
CA LEU A 76 10.04 19.74 1.28
C LEU A 76 11.45 19.31 1.70
N ARG A 77 12.48 20.04 1.24
CA ARG A 77 13.87 19.74 1.57
C ARG A 77 14.09 19.72 3.09
N GLY A 78 14.65 18.62 3.58
CA GLY A 78 14.95 18.40 4.99
C GLY A 78 13.80 17.84 5.81
N TYR A 79 12.71 17.45 5.18
CA TYR A 79 11.58 16.74 5.77
C TYR A 79 11.31 15.44 5.01
N ASP A 80 10.87 14.42 5.73
CA ASP A 80 10.45 13.12 5.16
C ASP A 80 8.91 13.10 5.09
N ILE A 81 8.40 13.96 4.20
CA ILE A 81 6.95 14.13 3.98
C ILE A 81 6.68 14.08 2.49
N ASP A 82 5.84 13.13 2.09
CA ASP A 82 5.28 13.08 0.75
C ASP A 82 3.94 13.83 0.73
N ILE A 83 3.88 14.85 -0.14
CA ILE A 83 2.74 15.74 -0.27
C ILE A 83 2.07 15.47 -1.61
N ALA A 84 0.87 14.94 -1.61
CA ALA A 84 0.13 14.62 -2.82
C ALA A 84 -1.19 15.41 -2.90
N MET A 85 -1.69 15.57 -4.12
CA MET A 85 -3.06 16.00 -4.37
C MET A 85 -3.88 14.82 -4.91
N PRO A 86 -5.21 14.81 -4.67
CA PRO A 86 -6.08 13.82 -5.29
C PRO A 86 -5.96 13.86 -6.80
N ARG A 87 -6.01 12.69 -7.42
CA ARG A 87 -5.87 12.57 -8.88
C ARG A 87 -6.89 11.57 -9.43
N GLN A 88 -7.29 11.81 -10.66
CA GLN A 88 -8.05 10.87 -11.46
C GLN A 88 -7.12 10.22 -12.49
N GLU A 89 -7.34 8.95 -12.73
CA GLU A 89 -6.67 8.19 -13.79
C GLU A 89 -7.71 7.87 -14.85
N GLU A 90 -7.48 8.33 -16.08
CA GLU A 90 -8.34 8.04 -17.22
C GLU A 90 -7.60 7.09 -18.16
N ALA A 91 -8.15 5.89 -18.36
CA ALA A 91 -7.59 4.93 -19.29
C ALA A 91 -7.71 5.48 -20.72
N THR A 92 -6.60 5.66 -21.40
CA THR A 92 -6.54 6.12 -22.80
C THR A 92 -6.30 4.99 -23.80
N GLY A 93 -6.08 3.74 -23.31
CA GLY A 93 -5.80 2.55 -24.11
C GLY A 93 -5.86 1.26 -23.31
N ARG A 94 -5.39 0.14 -23.88
CA ARG A 94 -5.42 -1.20 -23.27
C ARG A 94 -4.14 -1.58 -22.52
N GLY A 95 -3.15 -0.70 -22.41
CA GLY A 95 -1.86 -0.98 -21.78
C GLY A 95 -1.66 -0.24 -20.46
N HIS A 96 -0.83 -0.79 -19.56
CA HIS A 96 -0.48 -0.17 -18.27
C HIS A 96 0.21 1.21 -18.38
N LYS A 97 0.54 1.69 -19.57
CA LYS A 97 1.12 3.02 -19.82
C LYS A 97 0.13 4.01 -20.42
N ASP A 98 -1.08 3.57 -20.71
CA ASP A 98 -2.09 4.37 -21.43
C ASP A 98 -3.08 5.01 -20.45
N PHE A 99 -2.57 5.59 -19.36
CA PHE A 99 -3.38 6.38 -18.41
C PHE A 99 -2.97 7.84 -18.48
N LYS A 100 -3.95 8.71 -18.63
CA LYS A 100 -3.78 10.12 -18.33
C LYS A 100 -4.10 10.36 -16.87
N ILE A 101 -3.18 10.95 -16.16
CA ILE A 101 -3.35 11.33 -14.76
C ILE A 101 -3.69 12.81 -14.72
N TYR A 102 -4.80 13.13 -14.07
CA TYR A 102 -5.25 14.50 -13.84
C TYR A 102 -5.32 14.75 -12.34
N VAL A 103 -4.63 15.81 -11.91
CA VAL A 103 -4.79 16.30 -10.54
C VAL A 103 -6.17 16.95 -10.43
N ASP A 104 -6.97 16.47 -9.48
CA ASP A 104 -8.29 17.02 -9.17
C ASP A 104 -8.41 17.30 -7.67
N PRO A 105 -8.06 18.52 -7.23
CA PRO A 105 -8.09 18.89 -5.82
C PRO A 105 -9.50 18.82 -5.19
N PHE A 106 -10.54 18.80 -6.02
CA PHE A 106 -11.94 18.79 -5.60
C PHE A 106 -12.61 17.42 -5.76
N LEU A 107 -11.83 16.38 -6.03
CA LEU A 107 -12.30 14.99 -6.22
C LEU A 107 -13.12 14.47 -5.04
N GLY A 108 -12.81 14.92 -3.83
CA GLY A 108 -13.41 14.47 -2.58
C GLY A 108 -12.76 13.18 -2.03
N THR A 109 -12.87 13.03 -0.71
CA THR A 109 -12.20 11.95 0.04
C THR A 109 -12.67 10.55 -0.35
N TYR A 110 -13.95 10.38 -0.69
CA TYR A 110 -14.52 9.10 -1.11
C TYR A 110 -13.85 8.57 -2.39
N LYS A 111 -13.81 9.38 -3.44
CA LYS A 111 -13.20 8.97 -4.73
C LYS A 111 -11.69 8.83 -4.61
N ALA A 112 -11.03 9.68 -3.82
CA ALA A 112 -9.60 9.58 -3.57
C ALA A 112 -9.24 8.27 -2.83
N ALA A 113 -10.03 7.86 -1.84
CA ALA A 113 -9.87 6.60 -1.14
C ALA A 113 -10.21 5.36 -1.98
N MET A 114 -11.22 5.46 -2.88
CA MET A 114 -11.72 4.35 -3.70
C MET A 114 -10.64 3.75 -4.62
N ARG A 115 -9.62 4.51 -5.01
CA ARG A 115 -8.53 4.05 -5.88
C ARG A 115 -7.38 3.36 -5.13
N ARG A 116 -7.40 3.34 -3.78
CA ARG A 116 -6.40 2.66 -2.98
C ARG A 116 -6.57 1.14 -3.06
N ASP A 117 -5.51 0.42 -2.67
CA ASP A 117 -5.46 -1.04 -2.77
C ASP A 117 -6.41 -1.73 -1.77
N PHE A 118 -6.19 -1.49 -0.46
CA PHE A 118 -6.92 -2.16 0.61
C PHE A 118 -7.63 -1.18 1.52
N THR A 119 -8.76 -1.62 2.11
CA THR A 119 -9.56 -0.83 3.04
C THR A 119 -8.73 -0.25 4.19
N ILE A 120 -7.81 -1.05 4.74
CA ILE A 120 -6.91 -0.64 5.82
C ILE A 120 -5.93 0.48 5.43
N ASN A 121 -5.68 0.68 4.15
CA ASN A 121 -4.82 1.74 3.60
C ASN A 121 -5.63 2.90 3.00
N ALA A 122 -6.97 2.78 2.99
CA ALA A 122 -7.88 3.78 2.41
C ALA A 122 -8.43 4.78 3.44
N MET A 123 -8.10 4.58 4.70
CA MET A 123 -8.44 5.52 5.78
C MET A 123 -7.62 6.81 5.65
N MET A 124 -8.22 7.91 6.04
CA MET A 124 -7.60 9.23 6.10
C MET A 124 -7.78 9.81 7.49
N GLN A 125 -6.83 10.61 7.97
CA GLN A 125 -6.97 11.38 9.21
C GLN A 125 -6.76 12.85 8.91
N ASP A 126 -7.74 13.68 9.25
CA ASP A 126 -7.59 15.12 9.16
C ASP A 126 -6.48 15.61 10.10
N VAL A 127 -5.50 16.32 9.55
CA VAL A 127 -4.29 16.73 10.29
C VAL A 127 -4.63 17.68 11.45
N LEU A 128 -5.60 18.58 11.27
CA LEU A 128 -5.92 19.61 12.27
C LEU A 128 -6.92 19.13 13.31
N THR A 129 -7.91 18.33 12.91
CA THR A 129 -8.97 17.89 13.81
C THR A 129 -8.73 16.52 14.41
N GLY A 130 -7.87 15.71 13.80
CA GLY A 130 -7.65 14.31 14.17
C GLY A 130 -8.80 13.36 13.76
N GLU A 131 -9.83 13.87 13.07
CA GLU A 131 -10.97 13.09 12.59
C GLU A 131 -10.51 11.97 11.63
N ILE A 132 -10.94 10.73 11.87
CA ILE A 132 -10.70 9.61 10.96
C ILE A 132 -11.85 9.52 9.98
N ILE A 133 -11.53 9.61 8.68
CA ILE A 133 -12.46 9.37 7.59
C ILE A 133 -12.24 7.96 7.06
N ASP A 134 -13.24 7.12 7.18
CA ASP A 134 -13.22 5.71 6.78
C ASP A 134 -14.47 5.39 5.96
N HIS A 135 -14.35 5.48 4.65
CA HIS A 135 -15.46 5.23 3.73
C HIS A 135 -15.71 3.76 3.42
N PHE A 136 -14.73 2.89 3.71
CA PHE A 136 -14.73 1.50 3.24
C PHE A 136 -14.58 0.46 4.36
N GLY A 137 -14.70 0.87 5.62
CA GLY A 137 -14.64 -0.03 6.77
C GLY A 137 -13.24 -0.52 7.11
N GLY A 138 -12.21 0.29 6.80
CA GLY A 138 -10.81 -0.05 7.06
C GLY A 138 -10.50 -0.28 8.52
N GLN A 139 -11.13 0.47 9.45
CA GLN A 139 -10.95 0.29 10.89
C GLN A 139 -11.44 -1.09 11.36
N GLU A 140 -12.56 -1.55 10.82
CA GLU A 140 -13.12 -2.87 11.16
C GLU A 140 -12.27 -4.00 10.58
N ASP A 141 -11.85 -3.88 9.32
CA ASP A 141 -10.96 -4.85 8.69
C ASP A 141 -9.59 -4.88 9.40
N LEU A 142 -9.05 -3.74 9.80
CA LEU A 142 -7.82 -3.65 10.58
C LEU A 142 -7.93 -4.37 11.93
N LYS A 143 -9.04 -4.16 12.65
CA LYS A 143 -9.32 -4.81 13.93
C LYS A 143 -9.46 -6.33 13.79
N LYS A 144 -10.03 -6.79 12.68
CA LYS A 144 -10.19 -8.22 12.36
C LYS A 144 -8.94 -8.86 11.77
N GLY A 145 -7.94 -8.09 11.39
CA GLY A 145 -6.76 -8.57 10.68
C GLY A 145 -7.09 -9.08 9.26
N VAL A 146 -7.89 -8.33 8.51
CA VAL A 146 -8.35 -8.70 7.16
C VAL A 146 -7.84 -7.73 6.12
N LEU A 147 -7.31 -8.27 5.03
CA LEU A 147 -6.93 -7.53 3.81
C LEU A 147 -8.07 -7.65 2.79
N ARG A 148 -8.81 -6.59 2.63
CA ARG A 148 -9.91 -6.47 1.67
C ARG A 148 -9.60 -5.38 0.67
N HIS A 149 -9.77 -5.66 -0.63
CA HIS A 149 -9.66 -4.62 -1.66
C HIS A 149 -10.76 -3.56 -1.50
N VAL A 150 -10.45 -2.32 -1.84
CA VAL A 150 -11.41 -1.20 -1.71
C VAL A 150 -12.49 -1.29 -2.78
N ASN A 151 -12.10 -1.47 -4.03
CA ASN A 151 -13.00 -1.54 -5.17
C ASN A 151 -12.45 -2.55 -6.20
N PRO A 152 -13.26 -3.50 -6.71
CA PRO A 152 -12.80 -4.55 -7.59
C PRO A 152 -12.26 -4.03 -8.92
N HIS A 153 -12.85 -2.97 -9.48
CA HIS A 153 -12.39 -2.41 -10.75
C HIS A 153 -11.03 -1.74 -10.61
N THR A 154 -10.89 -0.83 -9.65
CA THR A 154 -9.61 -0.14 -9.43
C THR A 154 -8.53 -1.10 -8.93
N PHE A 155 -8.88 -2.14 -8.17
CA PHE A 155 -7.92 -3.15 -7.74
C PHE A 155 -7.35 -3.93 -8.92
N ALA A 156 -8.17 -4.29 -9.90
CA ALA A 156 -7.76 -5.03 -11.09
C ALA A 156 -6.90 -4.20 -12.08
N GLU A 157 -6.87 -2.87 -11.94
CA GLU A 157 -6.04 -2.00 -12.79
C GLU A 157 -4.53 -2.18 -12.57
N ASP A 158 -4.10 -2.61 -11.35
CA ASP A 158 -2.68 -2.82 -11.04
C ASP A 158 -2.45 -4.23 -10.48
N PRO A 159 -1.96 -5.18 -11.30
CA PRO A 159 -1.66 -6.55 -10.86
C PRO A 159 -0.67 -6.65 -9.71
N LEU A 160 0.16 -5.61 -9.47
CA LEU A 160 1.05 -5.60 -8.30
C LEU A 160 0.29 -5.71 -6.97
N ARG A 161 -0.97 -5.32 -6.93
CA ARG A 161 -1.79 -5.41 -5.73
C ARG A 161 -1.98 -6.84 -5.22
N VAL A 162 -1.86 -7.84 -6.10
CA VAL A 162 -1.84 -9.26 -5.71
C VAL A 162 -0.61 -9.58 -4.86
N LEU A 163 0.58 -9.18 -5.31
CA LEU A 163 1.81 -9.35 -4.52
C LEU A 163 1.78 -8.53 -3.23
N ARG A 164 1.20 -7.32 -3.29
CA ARG A 164 1.00 -6.49 -2.10
C ARG A 164 0.08 -7.15 -1.07
N ALA A 165 -0.98 -7.85 -1.53
CA ALA A 165 -1.86 -8.63 -0.64
C ALA A 165 -1.07 -9.73 0.09
N ALA A 166 -0.26 -10.51 -0.64
CA ALA A 166 0.58 -11.55 -0.07
C ALA A 166 1.64 -10.95 0.89
N GLN A 167 2.26 -9.84 0.49
CA GLN A 167 3.27 -9.13 1.31
C GLN A 167 2.68 -8.58 2.61
N PHE A 168 1.51 -7.93 2.56
CA PHE A 168 0.85 -7.44 3.76
C PHE A 168 0.33 -8.57 4.66
N ALA A 169 -0.17 -9.67 4.06
CA ALA A 169 -0.56 -10.86 4.82
C ALA A 169 0.62 -11.41 5.62
N ALA A 170 1.79 -11.55 5.01
CA ALA A 170 3.00 -11.99 5.70
C ALA A 170 3.47 -10.99 6.77
N ARG A 171 3.52 -9.69 6.42
CA ARG A 171 4.05 -8.65 7.31
C ARG A 171 3.20 -8.41 8.54
N PHE A 172 1.89 -8.52 8.43
CA PHE A 172 0.96 -8.23 9.52
C PHE A 172 0.30 -9.48 10.12
N SER A 173 0.54 -10.65 9.55
CA SER A 173 -0.16 -11.91 9.87
C SER A 173 -1.68 -11.77 9.70
N PHE A 174 -2.10 -11.09 8.63
CA PHE A 174 -3.50 -10.87 8.30
C PHE A 174 -3.99 -11.90 7.30
N SER A 175 -5.29 -12.22 7.35
CA SER A 175 -5.96 -13.01 6.33
C SER A 175 -6.35 -12.14 5.14
N ILE A 176 -6.39 -12.72 3.94
CA ILE A 176 -6.93 -12.05 2.75
C ILE A 176 -8.41 -12.41 2.64
N ALA A 177 -9.27 -11.42 2.41
CA ALA A 177 -10.70 -11.61 2.24
C ALA A 177 -11.00 -12.54 1.05
N PRO A 178 -11.99 -13.48 1.14
CA PRO A 178 -12.28 -14.43 0.07
C PRO A 178 -12.50 -13.76 -1.29
N GLU A 179 -13.26 -12.69 -1.34
CA GLU A 179 -13.54 -11.92 -2.56
C GLU A 179 -12.29 -11.26 -3.15
N THR A 180 -11.27 -10.97 -2.32
CA THR A 180 -9.99 -10.46 -2.78
C THR A 180 -9.12 -11.58 -3.35
N ILE A 181 -9.18 -12.78 -2.77
CA ILE A 181 -8.53 -13.98 -3.31
C ILE A 181 -9.13 -14.31 -4.69
N GLU A 182 -10.46 -14.39 -4.79
CA GLU A 182 -11.17 -14.69 -6.03
C GLU A 182 -10.82 -13.69 -7.15
N LEU A 183 -10.83 -12.40 -6.84
CA LEU A 183 -10.42 -11.36 -7.79
C LEU A 183 -8.95 -11.52 -8.21
N SER A 184 -8.07 -11.77 -7.26
CA SER A 184 -6.63 -11.95 -7.52
C SER A 184 -6.34 -13.13 -8.44
N GLN A 185 -7.12 -14.19 -8.39
CA GLN A 185 -6.99 -15.38 -9.26
C GLN A 185 -7.25 -15.06 -10.75
N THR A 186 -7.93 -13.96 -11.05
CA THR A 186 -8.27 -13.55 -12.42
C THR A 186 -7.26 -12.59 -13.05
N MET A 187 -6.25 -12.14 -12.27
CA MET A 187 -5.33 -11.09 -12.70
C MET A 187 -4.08 -11.68 -13.35
N ASP A 188 -3.56 -10.99 -14.37
CA ASP A 188 -2.35 -11.39 -15.10
C ASP A 188 -1.11 -10.69 -14.53
N LEU A 189 -0.24 -11.45 -13.87
CA LEU A 189 1.00 -10.96 -13.27
C LEU A 189 2.19 -10.96 -14.23
N THR A 190 2.09 -11.56 -15.41
CA THR A 190 3.19 -11.68 -16.37
C THR A 190 3.66 -10.32 -16.92
N THR A 191 2.79 -9.32 -16.85
CA THR A 191 3.05 -7.96 -17.35
C THR A 191 3.81 -7.07 -16.35
N LEU A 192 4.05 -7.56 -15.12
CA LEU A 192 4.74 -6.79 -14.09
C LEU A 192 6.23 -6.64 -14.37
N ALA A 193 6.79 -5.48 -14.09
CA ALA A 193 8.23 -5.28 -14.13
C ALA A 193 8.92 -6.04 -12.97
N HIS A 194 10.03 -6.69 -13.26
CA HIS A 194 10.80 -7.50 -12.32
C HIS A 194 11.12 -6.75 -11.01
N GLU A 195 11.53 -5.49 -11.13
CA GLU A 195 11.92 -4.66 -9.98
C GLU A 195 10.74 -4.44 -9.01
N ARG A 196 9.51 -4.28 -9.54
CA ARG A 196 8.30 -4.12 -8.73
C ARG A 196 7.99 -5.40 -7.96
N VAL A 197 8.08 -6.55 -8.62
CA VAL A 197 7.85 -7.87 -8.01
C VAL A 197 8.88 -8.14 -6.92
N MET A 198 10.17 -7.95 -7.24
CA MET A 198 11.26 -8.16 -6.28
C MET A 198 11.16 -7.21 -5.08
N SER A 199 10.72 -5.97 -5.26
CA SER A 199 10.50 -5.04 -4.15
C SER A 199 9.43 -5.53 -3.15
N GLU A 200 8.32 -6.11 -3.62
CA GLU A 200 7.31 -6.67 -2.72
C GLU A 200 7.79 -7.96 -2.04
N LEU A 201 8.51 -8.82 -2.78
CA LEU A 201 9.13 -10.02 -2.22
C LEU A 201 10.15 -9.65 -1.12
N GLU A 202 11.04 -8.70 -1.38
CA GLU A 202 12.04 -8.27 -0.42
C GLU A 202 11.39 -7.73 0.88
N LYS A 203 10.32 -6.95 0.75
CA LYS A 203 9.54 -6.48 1.91
C LYS A 203 8.94 -7.64 2.71
N ALA A 204 8.45 -8.69 2.04
CA ALA A 204 7.93 -9.88 2.71
C ALA A 204 9.06 -10.63 3.44
N LEU A 205 10.19 -10.85 2.78
CA LEU A 205 11.31 -11.59 3.36
C LEU A 205 11.98 -10.87 4.53
N LEU A 206 12.13 -9.54 4.45
CA LEU A 206 12.90 -8.76 5.43
C LEU A 206 12.05 -8.14 6.55
N LYS A 207 10.71 -8.06 6.39
CA LYS A 207 9.84 -7.37 7.35
C LYS A 207 8.76 -8.24 7.98
N ALA A 208 8.60 -9.48 7.53
CA ALA A 208 7.65 -10.43 8.11
C ALA A 208 8.34 -11.36 9.12
N ALA A 209 7.63 -11.69 10.20
CA ALA A 209 8.06 -12.73 11.13
C ALA A 209 7.93 -14.15 10.51
N HIS A 210 6.98 -14.32 9.60
CA HIS A 210 6.71 -15.55 8.88
C HIS A 210 6.61 -15.27 7.37
N PRO A 211 7.76 -15.14 6.68
CA PRO A 211 7.77 -14.86 5.24
C PRO A 211 7.17 -15.98 4.38
N SER A 212 7.06 -17.21 4.89
CA SER A 212 6.34 -18.32 4.24
C SER A 212 4.91 -17.94 3.85
N ILE A 213 4.24 -17.12 4.65
CA ILE A 213 2.86 -16.66 4.41
C ILE A 213 2.74 -15.98 3.03
N PHE A 214 3.76 -15.26 2.57
CA PHE A 214 3.75 -14.64 1.24
C PHE A 214 3.51 -15.70 0.15
N PHE A 215 4.29 -16.77 0.16
CA PHE A 215 4.22 -17.84 -0.85
C PHE A 215 2.94 -18.67 -0.70
N GLU A 216 2.50 -18.92 0.53
CA GLU A 216 1.23 -19.61 0.80
C GLU A 216 0.03 -18.81 0.27
N GLN A 217 0.02 -17.48 0.43
CA GLN A 217 -1.05 -16.65 -0.12
C GLN A 217 -0.98 -16.57 -1.65
N MET A 218 0.22 -16.46 -2.24
CA MET A 218 0.38 -16.53 -3.69
C MET A 218 -0.13 -17.85 -4.24
N HIS A 219 0.11 -18.96 -3.56
CA HIS A 219 -0.43 -20.27 -3.93
C HIS A 219 -1.97 -20.32 -3.83
N LYS A 220 -2.56 -19.82 -2.75
CA LYS A 220 -4.04 -19.73 -2.58
C LYS A 220 -4.70 -18.87 -3.66
N MET A 221 -4.03 -17.81 -4.10
CA MET A 221 -4.49 -16.96 -5.19
C MET A 221 -4.22 -17.56 -6.57
N ASN A 222 -3.62 -18.76 -6.66
CA ASN A 222 -3.22 -19.41 -7.90
C ASN A 222 -2.29 -18.50 -8.77
N GLN A 223 -1.41 -17.77 -8.11
CA GLN A 223 -0.53 -16.75 -8.71
C GLN A 223 0.96 -17.02 -8.44
N LEU A 224 1.28 -18.28 -8.08
CA LEU A 224 2.67 -18.65 -7.74
C LEU A 224 3.52 -18.91 -9.00
N ASP A 225 2.91 -19.46 -10.05
CA ASP A 225 3.64 -20.01 -11.21
C ASP A 225 4.35 -18.93 -12.05
N ASP A 226 3.73 -17.79 -12.25
CA ASP A 226 4.25 -16.74 -13.14
C ASP A 226 5.64 -16.25 -12.72
N TRP A 227 5.89 -16.20 -11.40
CA TRP A 227 7.13 -15.65 -10.86
C TRP A 227 7.95 -16.63 -10.03
N PHE A 228 7.32 -17.70 -9.54
CA PHE A 228 7.92 -18.64 -8.57
C PHE A 228 7.71 -20.10 -8.95
N LEU A 229 7.70 -20.42 -10.24
CA LEU A 229 7.45 -21.76 -10.80
C LEU A 229 8.28 -22.87 -10.12
N HIS A 230 9.55 -22.59 -9.80
CA HIS A 230 10.38 -23.59 -9.13
C HIS A 230 9.91 -23.94 -7.72
N LEU A 231 9.24 -22.99 -7.04
CA LEU A 231 8.66 -23.28 -5.72
C LEU A 231 7.39 -24.13 -5.85
N THR A 232 6.58 -23.91 -6.88
CA THR A 232 5.39 -24.74 -7.15
C THR A 232 5.75 -26.20 -7.37
N GLN A 233 6.89 -26.46 -7.99
CA GLN A 233 7.39 -27.82 -8.23
C GLN A 233 7.79 -28.58 -6.95
N LEU A 234 7.90 -27.90 -5.81
CA LEU A 234 8.18 -28.53 -4.51
C LEU A 234 6.92 -29.10 -3.85
N ILE A 235 5.73 -28.67 -4.28
CA ILE A 235 4.46 -29.07 -3.70
C ILE A 235 4.21 -30.56 -3.99
N GLY A 236 3.93 -31.33 -2.93
CA GLY A 236 3.67 -32.76 -3.03
C GLY A 236 4.89 -33.65 -3.28
N VAL A 237 6.10 -33.09 -3.33
CA VAL A 237 7.35 -33.87 -3.41
C VAL A 237 7.62 -34.50 -2.05
N LYS A 238 7.31 -35.80 -1.92
CA LYS A 238 7.42 -36.53 -0.65
C LYS A 238 8.84 -36.69 -0.17
N GLN A 239 9.03 -36.58 1.14
CA GLN A 239 10.28 -36.85 1.85
C GLN A 239 10.10 -38.01 2.86
N PRO A 240 11.17 -38.67 3.27
CA PRO A 240 11.07 -39.73 4.29
C PRO A 240 10.55 -39.16 5.62
N GLU A 241 9.38 -39.59 6.07
CA GLU A 241 8.69 -39.13 7.28
C GLU A 241 9.58 -39.16 8.54
N LYS A 242 10.47 -40.14 8.61
CA LYS A 242 11.44 -40.29 9.74
C LYS A 242 12.32 -39.05 9.94
N TYR A 243 12.66 -38.34 8.86
CA TYR A 243 13.57 -37.20 8.88
C TYR A 243 12.84 -35.87 8.59
N HIS A 244 11.65 -35.94 7.99
CA HIS A 244 10.85 -34.83 7.53
C HIS A 244 9.38 -35.03 7.90
N PRO A 245 9.06 -34.94 9.22
CA PRO A 245 7.68 -35.13 9.69
C PRO A 245 6.70 -34.06 9.19
N GLU A 246 7.21 -32.93 8.68
CA GLU A 246 6.45 -31.87 8.03
C GLU A 246 5.81 -32.28 6.69
N GLY A 247 6.25 -33.39 6.09
CA GLY A 247 5.61 -34.06 4.95
C GLY A 247 6.36 -33.90 3.64
N ASP A 248 6.21 -32.80 2.93
CA ASP A 248 6.79 -32.59 1.61
C ASP A 248 7.89 -31.50 1.58
N VAL A 249 8.56 -31.38 0.43
CA VAL A 249 9.65 -30.40 0.25
C VAL A 249 9.12 -28.96 0.35
N TRP A 250 7.89 -28.69 -0.07
CA TRP A 250 7.28 -27.36 0.08
C TRP A 250 7.17 -26.99 1.56
N ASN A 251 6.53 -27.82 2.37
CA ASN A 251 6.36 -27.55 3.79
C ASN A 251 7.70 -27.38 4.51
N HIS A 252 8.69 -28.24 4.17
CA HIS A 252 10.04 -28.10 4.69
C HIS A 252 10.64 -26.74 4.32
N THR A 253 10.56 -26.34 3.05
CA THR A 253 11.10 -25.07 2.56
C THR A 253 10.45 -23.87 3.25
N MET A 254 9.13 -23.90 3.46
CA MET A 254 8.41 -22.84 4.17
C MET A 254 8.87 -22.73 5.64
N GLN A 255 9.08 -23.85 6.34
CA GLN A 255 9.60 -23.85 7.72
C GLN A 255 11.06 -23.36 7.80
N VAL A 256 11.90 -23.73 6.84
CA VAL A 256 13.28 -23.22 6.75
C VAL A 256 13.29 -21.71 6.55
N LEU A 257 12.41 -21.20 5.67
CA LEU A 257 12.28 -19.78 5.40
C LEU A 257 11.88 -19.00 6.66
N ASP A 258 10.89 -19.48 7.40
CA ASP A 258 10.46 -18.85 8.65
C ASP A 258 11.54 -18.93 9.74
N SER A 259 12.26 -20.05 9.81
CA SER A 259 13.38 -20.21 10.74
C SER A 259 14.53 -19.24 10.43
N ALA A 260 14.79 -18.98 9.16
CA ALA A 260 15.81 -18.01 8.73
C ALA A 260 15.44 -16.56 9.08
N ALA A 261 14.16 -16.23 9.14
CA ALA A 261 13.69 -14.89 9.52
C ALA A 261 13.88 -14.58 11.02
N LEU A 262 14.20 -15.60 11.84
CA LEU A 262 14.46 -15.43 13.28
C LEU A 262 15.94 -15.16 13.60
N LEU A 263 16.84 -15.26 12.59
CA LEU A 263 18.28 -15.01 12.73
C LEU A 263 18.62 -13.55 12.54
#